data_18c94accdfc63a9fa9ae12bd73ad9967
#
_entry.id   18c94accdfc63a9fa9ae12bd73ad9967
#
_cell.length_a   1.000
_cell.length_b   1.000
_cell.length_c   1.000
_cell.angle_alpha   90.00
_cell.angle_beta   90.00
_cell.angle_gamma   90.00
#
_symmetry.space_group_name_H-M   'P 1'
#
loop_
_entity.id
_entity.type
_entity.pdbx_description
1 polymer ?
#
loop_
_entity_poly.entity_id
_entity_poly.type
_entity_poly.pdbx_seq_one_letter_code
_entity_poly.pdbx_strand_id
1 'polypeptide(L)'
;CLVGSEMCIRDRYYIVLYFRQKQTRQIKKGEMNMSYTSKDIKNIVAEILEDKKDKGGVKSLYFVGCGGSLGALYPAKTFMEKECSNIKSALINSNEFVHSTPKDFGENSIICLSCHKGNTPETIAAAKLGKEKGAAVIILTWLEESEIVEFGDYIIQYSFDASPDHLKGDIDYAGEKTMCALLVAVETLQQTAGYENYDKFYEGLGMITGIIRNARKHVQARAEQFAETYKDDTVIYTMGSGAGYGAAYMESICIFMEMQWLDSSSIHTGEYFHGPFEITDANRPFMIQISEGSTRELDERALKFLHTYAKRIEVLDAKELGLSTIDASVVDYFNHSLFNNVYPIYNHELAEKKEHPLSTRRYMWKVEY
;
A
#
# COMPACT_ATOMS: atom_id res chain seq x y z
N CYS A 1 -10.53 -45.66 33.67
CA CYS A 1 -10.74 -44.49 34.52
C CYS A 1 -11.06 -43.29 33.66
N LEU A 2 -12.22 -42.76 33.90
CA LEU A 2 -12.74 -41.50 33.32
C LEU A 2 -11.85 -40.31 33.67
N VAL A 3 -11.53 -39.48 32.70
CA VAL A 3 -11.32 -38.02 32.91
C VAL A 3 -12.11 -37.32 31.81
N GLY A 4 -13.22 -36.73 32.21
CA GLY A 4 -14.07 -35.92 31.38
C GLY A 4 -13.42 -34.61 31.06
N SER A 5 -13.44 -34.22 29.80
CA SER A 5 -13.07 -32.90 29.32
C SER A 5 -14.21 -31.92 29.60
N GLU A 6 -14.08 -31.10 30.64
CA GLU A 6 -14.83 -29.85 30.74
C GLU A 6 -14.23 -28.85 29.75
N MET A 7 -14.72 -28.87 28.55
CA MET A 7 -14.52 -27.77 27.61
C MET A 7 -15.30 -26.57 28.14
N CYS A 8 -14.57 -25.52 28.50
CA CYS A 8 -15.10 -24.34 29.15
C CYS A 8 -16.22 -23.72 28.33
N ILE A 9 -17.33 -23.34 28.98
CA ILE A 9 -18.53 -22.71 28.38
C ILE A 9 -18.13 -21.45 27.56
N ARG A 10 -17.01 -20.84 27.93
CA ARG A 10 -16.43 -19.69 27.24
C ARG A 10 -15.98 -20.04 25.80
N ASP A 11 -15.41 -21.20 25.55
CA ASP A 11 -14.95 -21.65 24.23
C ASP A 11 -16.14 -21.99 23.32
N ARG A 12 -17.24 -22.47 23.86
CA ARG A 12 -18.49 -22.69 23.11
C ARG A 12 -19.15 -21.38 22.67
N TYR A 13 -19.05 -20.30 23.45
CA TYR A 13 -19.57 -19.00 23.08
C TYR A 13 -18.76 -18.34 21.96
N TYR A 14 -17.42 -18.48 21.96
CA TYR A 14 -16.57 -18.00 20.88
C TYR A 14 -16.79 -18.79 19.58
N ILE A 15 -16.94 -20.07 19.65
CA ILE A 15 -17.24 -20.93 18.49
C ILE A 15 -18.63 -20.58 17.90
N VAL A 16 -19.63 -20.32 18.72
CA VAL A 16 -20.99 -19.97 18.29
C VAL A 16 -21.04 -18.54 17.69
N LEU A 17 -20.27 -17.60 18.22
CA LEU A 17 -20.12 -16.26 17.64
C LEU A 17 -19.35 -16.32 16.31
N TYR A 18 -18.30 -17.11 16.22
CA TYR A 18 -17.52 -17.35 15.00
C TYR A 18 -18.42 -18.00 13.91
N PHE A 19 -19.23 -19.00 14.25
CA PHE A 19 -20.18 -19.60 13.31
C PHE A 19 -21.38 -18.69 12.98
N ARG A 20 -21.84 -17.84 13.88
CA ARG A 20 -22.88 -16.83 13.57
C ARG A 20 -22.34 -15.74 12.64
N GLN A 21 -21.11 -15.27 12.83
CA GLN A 21 -20.46 -14.36 11.88
C GLN A 21 -20.21 -15.03 10.51
N LYS A 22 -19.88 -16.36 10.47
CA LYS A 22 -19.81 -17.12 9.21
C LYS A 22 -21.17 -17.29 8.52
N GLN A 23 -22.26 -17.42 9.26
CA GLN A 23 -23.60 -17.59 8.65
C GLN A 23 -24.17 -16.29 8.06
N THR A 24 -23.76 -15.11 8.52
CA THR A 24 -24.11 -13.82 7.89
C THR A 24 -23.22 -13.54 6.65
N ARG A 25 -22.14 -14.29 6.43
CA ARG A 25 -21.19 -14.16 5.33
C ARG A 25 -21.23 -15.30 4.31
N GLN A 26 -22.32 -16.08 4.21
CA GLN A 26 -22.49 -16.98 3.08
C GLN A 26 -22.84 -16.18 1.81
N ILE A 27 -21.81 -15.57 1.21
CA ILE A 27 -21.81 -15.18 -0.18
C ILE A 27 -21.72 -16.46 -1.00
N LYS A 28 -22.64 -16.64 -1.93
CA LYS A 28 -22.77 -17.82 -2.80
C LYS A 28 -21.41 -18.14 -3.44
N LYS A 29 -20.92 -19.37 -3.24
CA LYS A 29 -19.80 -19.93 -3.99
C LYS A 29 -20.14 -19.88 -5.49
N GLY A 30 -19.52 -18.96 -6.22
CA GLY A 30 -19.70 -18.87 -7.67
C GLY A 30 -19.53 -17.46 -8.28
N GLU A 31 -19.43 -16.42 -7.47
CA GLU A 31 -19.18 -15.03 -7.96
C GLU A 31 -17.76 -14.59 -7.59
N MET A 32 -17.08 -13.99 -8.56
CA MET A 32 -15.71 -13.46 -8.51
C MET A 32 -15.31 -12.92 -7.14
N ASN A 33 -14.04 -13.12 -6.74
CA ASN A 33 -13.40 -12.55 -5.56
C ASN A 33 -13.82 -11.07 -5.38
N MET A 34 -14.82 -10.83 -4.54
CA MET A 34 -15.28 -9.47 -4.26
C MET A 34 -14.36 -8.88 -3.19
N SER A 35 -13.52 -7.94 -3.61
CA SER A 35 -12.89 -7.00 -2.71
C SER A 35 -13.97 -6.26 -1.92
N TYR A 36 -13.70 -5.91 -0.66
CA TYR A 36 -14.60 -5.04 0.09
C TYR A 36 -14.77 -3.73 -0.66
N THR A 37 -16.02 -3.31 -0.81
CA THR A 37 -16.36 -2.04 -1.45
C THR A 37 -16.03 -0.87 -0.53
N SER A 38 -15.97 0.34 -1.09
CA SER A 38 -15.83 1.58 -0.30
C SER A 38 -16.96 1.72 0.74
N LYS A 39 -18.16 1.22 0.42
CA LYS A 39 -19.31 1.19 1.37
C LYS A 39 -19.04 0.31 2.58
N ASP A 40 -18.40 -0.84 2.38
CA ASP A 40 -18.08 -1.74 3.50
C ASP A 40 -17.01 -1.12 4.41
N ILE A 41 -15.99 -0.46 3.84
CA ILE A 41 -14.96 0.25 4.60
C ILE A 41 -15.57 1.40 5.40
N LYS A 42 -16.49 2.16 4.81
CA LYS A 42 -17.27 3.19 5.50
C LYS A 42 -18.01 2.64 6.72
N ASN A 43 -18.67 1.50 6.59
CA ASN A 43 -19.39 0.84 7.67
C ASN A 43 -18.44 0.34 8.77
N ILE A 44 -17.30 -0.26 8.39
CA ILE A 44 -16.26 -0.69 9.34
C ILE A 44 -15.79 0.49 10.20
N VAL A 45 -15.49 1.62 9.58
CA VAL A 45 -15.07 2.82 10.32
C VAL A 45 -16.18 3.32 11.24
N ALA A 46 -17.44 3.34 10.77
CA ALA A 46 -18.58 3.74 11.60
C ALA A 46 -18.75 2.85 12.85
N GLU A 47 -18.63 1.53 12.69
CA GLU A 47 -18.70 0.59 13.81
C GLU A 47 -17.58 0.81 14.82
N ILE A 48 -16.34 1.05 14.35
CA ILE A 48 -15.21 1.35 15.23
C ILE A 48 -15.44 2.64 16.02
N LEU A 49 -15.90 3.69 15.35
CA LEU A 49 -16.12 4.98 15.98
C LEU A 49 -17.23 4.91 17.03
N GLU A 50 -18.29 4.16 16.77
CA GLU A 50 -19.38 3.97 17.75
C GLU A 50 -18.90 3.13 18.96
N ASP A 51 -18.14 2.02 18.74
CA ASP A 51 -17.57 1.23 19.86
C ASP A 51 -16.65 2.06 20.77
N LYS A 52 -15.90 3.01 20.19
CA LYS A 52 -14.93 3.81 20.96
C LYS A 52 -15.51 5.12 21.52
N LYS A 53 -16.75 5.48 21.20
CA LYS A 53 -17.36 6.74 21.57
C LYS A 53 -17.39 6.98 23.09
N ASP A 54 -17.87 5.99 23.84
CA ASP A 54 -17.96 6.06 25.29
C ASP A 54 -16.63 5.87 26.02
N LYS A 55 -15.58 5.47 25.26
CA LYS A 55 -14.19 5.26 25.71
C LYS A 55 -13.31 6.48 25.48
N GLY A 56 -13.88 7.61 25.07
CA GLY A 56 -13.14 8.86 24.77
C GLY A 56 -12.79 9.07 23.29
N GLY A 57 -13.35 8.25 22.41
CA GLY A 57 -13.21 8.33 20.94
C GLY A 57 -11.85 7.86 20.41
N VAL A 58 -11.71 7.86 19.10
CA VAL A 58 -10.45 7.55 18.43
C VAL A 58 -9.48 8.72 18.54
N LYS A 59 -8.25 8.47 18.98
CA LYS A 59 -7.17 9.46 19.17
C LYS A 59 -6.00 9.25 18.22
N SER A 60 -5.81 8.01 17.74
CA SER A 60 -4.71 7.70 16.84
C SER A 60 -5.09 6.62 15.82
N LEU A 61 -4.49 6.73 14.64
CA LEU A 61 -4.59 5.77 13.53
C LEU A 61 -3.18 5.42 13.06
N TYR A 62 -2.76 4.19 13.31
CA TYR A 62 -1.46 3.67 12.93
C TYR A 62 -1.56 2.79 11.68
N PHE A 63 -0.71 3.07 10.70
CA PHE A 63 -0.53 2.25 9.51
C PHE A 63 0.72 1.40 9.67
N VAL A 64 0.57 0.07 9.60
CA VAL A 64 1.65 -0.84 9.96
C VAL A 64 1.78 -1.95 8.92
N GLY A 65 3.01 -2.22 8.49
CA GLY A 65 3.32 -3.25 7.49
C GLY A 65 4.81 -3.42 7.28
N CYS A 66 5.20 -4.30 6.36
CA CYS A 66 6.58 -4.51 5.93
C CYS A 66 6.69 -4.48 4.42
N GLY A 67 7.83 -4.00 3.89
CA GLY A 67 8.13 -4.05 2.46
C GLY A 67 7.04 -3.41 1.60
N GLY A 68 6.59 -4.11 0.57
CA GLY A 68 5.53 -3.64 -0.32
C GLY A 68 4.19 -3.39 0.38
N SER A 69 3.94 -4.03 1.52
CA SER A 69 2.76 -3.74 2.34
C SER A 69 2.88 -2.42 3.08
N LEU A 70 4.08 -2.06 3.55
CA LEU A 70 4.34 -0.75 4.15
C LEU A 70 4.26 0.37 3.09
N GLY A 71 4.88 0.16 1.93
CA GLY A 71 4.87 1.15 0.84
C GLY A 71 3.47 1.53 0.38
N ALA A 72 2.55 0.57 0.31
CA ALA A 72 1.16 0.80 -0.07
C ALA A 72 0.35 1.67 0.91
N LEU A 73 0.83 1.84 2.14
CA LEU A 73 0.17 2.64 3.18
C LEU A 73 0.57 4.13 3.16
N TYR A 74 1.56 4.52 2.35
CA TYR A 74 2.04 5.91 2.26
C TYR A 74 0.95 6.94 1.95
N PRO A 75 0.03 6.71 0.99
CA PRO A 75 -1.02 7.69 0.71
C PRO A 75 -1.95 7.93 1.90
N ALA A 76 -2.32 6.87 2.61
CA ALA A 76 -3.19 6.98 3.79
C ALA A 76 -2.52 7.78 4.92
N LYS A 77 -1.22 7.52 5.18
CA LYS A 77 -0.40 8.29 6.12
C LYS A 77 -0.31 9.76 5.69
N THR A 78 0.03 10.02 4.42
CA THR A 78 0.16 11.38 3.90
C THR A 78 -1.16 12.15 3.96
N PHE A 79 -2.28 11.48 3.65
CA PHE A 79 -3.61 12.04 3.80
C PHE A 79 -3.89 12.48 5.25
N MET A 80 -3.66 11.60 6.20
CA MET A 80 -3.89 11.91 7.62
C MET A 80 -3.00 13.06 8.11
N GLU A 81 -1.77 13.13 7.69
CA GLU A 81 -0.85 14.21 8.08
C GLU A 81 -1.23 15.58 7.49
N LYS A 82 -1.80 15.59 6.28
CA LYS A 82 -2.18 16.85 5.61
C LYS A 82 -3.58 17.33 5.99
N GLU A 83 -4.52 16.42 6.11
CA GLU A 83 -5.95 16.76 6.22
C GLU A 83 -6.48 16.64 7.66
N CYS A 84 -5.84 15.86 8.53
CA CYS A 84 -6.36 15.55 9.86
C CYS A 84 -5.52 16.20 10.97
N SER A 85 -6.13 17.11 11.76
CA SER A 85 -5.46 17.77 12.88
C SER A 85 -5.79 17.19 14.26
N ASN A 86 -6.81 16.34 14.36
CA ASN A 86 -7.38 15.89 15.63
C ASN A 86 -7.08 14.42 15.95
N ILE A 87 -6.58 13.63 15.00
CA ILE A 87 -6.18 12.24 15.19
C ILE A 87 -4.71 12.11 14.83
N LYS A 88 -3.89 11.67 15.76
CA LYS A 88 -2.48 11.39 15.51
C LYS A 88 -2.36 10.22 14.54
N SER A 89 -1.47 10.34 13.56
CA SER A 89 -1.21 9.26 12.62
C SER A 89 0.28 8.99 12.46
N ALA A 90 0.65 7.74 12.20
CA ALA A 90 2.01 7.35 11.87
C ALA A 90 2.02 6.11 10.96
N LEU A 91 3.07 6.03 10.13
CA LEU A 91 3.40 4.86 9.33
C LEU A 91 4.64 4.22 9.95
N ILE A 92 4.54 2.97 10.40
CA ILE A 92 5.60 2.29 11.14
C ILE A 92 5.80 0.88 10.58
N ASN A 93 7.06 0.46 10.43
CA ASN A 93 7.39 -0.93 10.11
C ASN A 93 6.87 -1.88 11.19
N SER A 94 6.35 -3.05 10.81
CA SER A 94 5.72 -3.98 11.76
C SER A 94 6.65 -4.41 12.89
N ASN A 95 7.90 -4.70 12.58
CA ASN A 95 8.86 -5.14 13.58
C ASN A 95 9.25 -4.01 14.55
N GLU A 96 9.50 -2.82 14.01
CA GLU A 96 9.74 -1.62 14.81
C GLU A 96 8.54 -1.28 15.71
N PHE A 97 7.32 -1.41 15.18
CA PHE A 97 6.10 -1.19 15.95
C PHE A 97 5.98 -2.09 17.18
N VAL A 98 6.34 -3.37 17.04
CA VAL A 98 6.32 -4.35 18.15
C VAL A 98 7.38 -4.02 19.22
N HIS A 99 8.60 -3.69 18.78
CA HIS A 99 9.73 -3.45 19.69
C HIS A 99 9.77 -2.02 20.26
N SER A 100 9.18 -1.07 19.59
CA SER A 100 9.15 0.35 19.98
C SER A 100 7.73 0.92 19.87
N THR A 101 6.78 0.25 20.51
CA THR A 101 5.36 0.62 20.47
C THR A 101 5.15 2.05 20.97
N PRO A 102 4.44 2.91 20.20
CA PRO A 102 4.11 4.27 20.65
C PRO A 102 3.38 4.27 22.01
N LYS A 103 3.73 5.19 22.90
CA LYS A 103 3.17 5.23 24.26
C LYS A 103 1.67 5.50 24.32
N ASP A 104 1.14 6.17 23.29
CA ASP A 104 -0.27 6.50 23.15
C ASP A 104 -1.07 5.43 22.40
N PHE A 105 -0.42 4.32 22.00
CA PHE A 105 -1.10 3.20 21.38
C PHE A 105 -1.88 2.36 22.39
N GLY A 106 -3.16 2.17 22.16
CA GLY A 106 -4.03 1.41 23.07
C GLY A 106 -5.51 1.48 22.69
N GLU A 107 -6.38 1.47 23.69
CA GLU A 107 -7.84 1.37 23.52
C GLU A 107 -8.45 2.44 22.60
N ASN A 108 -7.89 3.64 22.57
CA ASN A 108 -8.36 4.74 21.72
C ASN A 108 -7.64 4.78 20.33
N SER A 109 -7.00 3.70 19.96
CA SER A 109 -6.28 3.60 18.69
C SER A 109 -7.00 2.72 17.69
N ILE A 110 -6.81 3.04 16.40
CA ILE A 110 -7.01 2.12 15.27
C ILE A 110 -5.62 1.71 14.79
N ILE A 111 -5.42 0.43 14.52
CA ILE A 111 -4.26 -0.06 13.77
C ILE A 111 -4.74 -0.68 12.47
N CYS A 112 -4.28 -0.13 11.35
CA CYS A 112 -4.53 -0.62 10.00
C CYS A 112 -3.28 -1.36 9.52
N LEU A 113 -3.34 -2.69 9.54
CA LEU A 113 -2.24 -3.56 9.19
C LEU A 113 -2.37 -4.05 7.76
N SER A 114 -1.29 -3.97 6.99
CA SER A 114 -1.23 -4.54 5.65
C SER A 114 -0.32 -5.77 5.63
N CYS A 115 -0.89 -6.93 5.23
CA CYS A 115 -0.17 -8.19 5.09
C CYS A 115 -0.69 -8.96 3.88
N HIS A 116 0.06 -8.94 2.76
CA HIS A 116 -0.42 -9.42 1.46
C HIS A 116 -0.96 -10.87 1.52
N LYS A 117 -0.14 -11.81 2.00
CA LYS A 117 -0.51 -13.22 2.15
C LYS A 117 -0.95 -13.58 3.57
N GLY A 118 -0.94 -12.63 4.49
CA GLY A 118 -1.36 -12.81 5.87
C GLY A 118 -0.46 -13.72 6.73
N ASN A 119 0.78 -13.95 6.32
CA ASN A 119 1.73 -14.86 6.97
C ASN A 119 3.08 -14.22 7.34
N THR A 120 3.19 -12.88 7.33
CA THR A 120 4.41 -12.18 7.76
C THR A 120 4.48 -12.16 9.29
N PRO A 121 5.47 -12.81 9.91
CA PRO A 121 5.50 -13.01 11.36
C PRO A 121 5.46 -11.70 12.15
N GLU A 122 6.20 -10.68 11.72
CA GLU A 122 6.26 -9.36 12.35
C GLU A 122 4.91 -8.64 12.31
N THR A 123 4.18 -8.78 11.19
CA THR A 123 2.85 -8.16 11.04
C THR A 123 1.80 -8.90 11.87
N ILE A 124 1.92 -10.23 11.98
CA ILE A 124 1.09 -11.04 12.89
C ILE A 124 1.35 -10.64 14.34
N ALA A 125 2.62 -10.46 14.75
CA ALA A 125 2.97 -10.00 16.08
C ALA A 125 2.38 -8.61 16.38
N ALA A 126 2.43 -7.69 15.41
CA ALA A 126 1.81 -6.37 15.55
C ALA A 126 0.27 -6.45 15.68
N ALA A 127 -0.39 -7.36 14.97
CA ALA A 127 -1.83 -7.60 15.10
C ALA A 127 -2.19 -8.15 16.50
N LYS A 128 -1.44 -9.12 17.00
CA LYS A 128 -1.59 -9.66 18.38
C LYS A 128 -1.46 -8.54 19.41
N LEU A 129 -0.42 -7.73 19.29
CA LEU A 129 -0.19 -6.58 20.18
C LEU A 129 -1.36 -5.57 20.12
N GLY A 130 -1.91 -5.33 18.93
CA GLY A 130 -3.11 -4.49 18.76
C GLY A 130 -4.29 -5.00 19.57
N LYS A 131 -4.58 -6.30 19.51
CA LYS A 131 -5.63 -6.95 20.31
C LYS A 131 -5.35 -6.85 21.82
N GLU A 132 -4.13 -7.16 22.24
CA GLU A 132 -3.72 -7.11 23.64
C GLU A 132 -3.87 -5.71 24.25
N LYS A 133 -3.61 -4.66 23.45
CA LYS A 133 -3.74 -3.26 23.87
C LYS A 133 -5.17 -2.69 23.75
N GLY A 134 -6.12 -3.45 23.23
CA GLY A 134 -7.52 -3.01 23.05
C GLY A 134 -7.73 -2.05 21.88
N ALA A 135 -6.77 -1.92 20.97
CA ALA A 135 -6.93 -1.15 19.75
C ALA A 135 -7.95 -1.83 18.81
N ALA A 136 -8.62 -1.06 17.94
CA ALA A 136 -9.38 -1.64 16.84
C ALA A 136 -8.40 -2.11 15.75
N VAL A 137 -8.44 -3.39 15.41
CA VAL A 137 -7.49 -4.03 14.48
C VAL A 137 -8.15 -4.24 13.13
N ILE A 138 -7.74 -3.44 12.13
CA ILE A 138 -8.12 -3.59 10.72
C ILE A 138 -7.00 -4.30 9.98
N ILE A 139 -7.31 -5.36 9.24
CA ILE A 139 -6.35 -6.11 8.45
C ILE A 139 -6.69 -5.98 6.96
N LEU A 140 -5.72 -5.48 6.19
CA LEU A 140 -5.73 -5.50 4.73
C LEU A 140 -4.96 -6.73 4.24
N THR A 141 -5.64 -7.67 3.60
CA THR A 141 -5.03 -8.89 3.05
C THR A 141 -5.63 -9.25 1.71
N TRP A 142 -4.89 -9.99 0.88
CA TRP A 142 -5.43 -10.59 -0.33
C TRP A 142 -6.09 -11.93 -0.05
N LEU A 143 -5.58 -12.70 0.95
CA LEU A 143 -6.10 -14.02 1.29
C LEU A 143 -7.05 -13.91 2.50
N GLU A 144 -8.30 -14.30 2.27
CA GLU A 144 -9.33 -14.34 3.32
C GLU A 144 -9.01 -15.38 4.41
N GLU A 145 -8.44 -16.52 4.01
CA GLU A 145 -8.01 -17.57 4.93
C GLU A 145 -6.50 -17.51 5.13
N SER A 146 -6.04 -16.73 6.11
CA SER A 146 -4.63 -16.59 6.45
C SER A 146 -4.44 -16.37 7.95
N GLU A 147 -3.23 -16.64 8.45
CA GLU A 147 -2.94 -16.65 9.90
C GLU A 147 -3.29 -15.31 10.58
N ILE A 148 -2.98 -14.19 9.95
CA ILE A 148 -3.22 -12.86 10.54
C ILE A 148 -4.70 -12.56 10.78
N VAL A 149 -5.60 -13.18 10.02
CA VAL A 149 -7.06 -12.93 10.08
C VAL A 149 -7.63 -13.25 11.46
N GLU A 150 -7.04 -14.21 12.19
CA GLU A 150 -7.44 -14.56 13.55
C GLU A 150 -7.29 -13.40 14.55
N PHE A 151 -6.41 -12.44 14.24
CA PHE A 151 -6.10 -11.30 15.11
C PHE A 151 -6.78 -9.99 14.67
N GLY A 152 -7.55 -9.99 13.57
CA GLY A 152 -8.31 -8.85 13.10
C GLY A 152 -9.69 -8.73 13.74
N ASP A 153 -10.11 -7.51 14.06
CA ASP A 153 -11.52 -7.22 14.33
C ASP A 153 -12.29 -7.05 13.02
N TYR A 154 -11.60 -6.48 12.02
CA TYR A 154 -12.13 -6.20 10.68
C TYR A 154 -11.13 -6.64 9.62
N ILE A 155 -11.62 -7.38 8.63
CA ILE A 155 -10.80 -7.88 7.53
C ILE A 155 -11.26 -7.22 6.23
N ILE A 156 -10.35 -6.54 5.57
CA ILE A 156 -10.55 -5.94 4.25
C ILE A 156 -9.76 -6.77 3.24
N GLN A 157 -10.49 -7.53 2.44
CA GLN A 157 -9.92 -8.29 1.34
C GLN A 157 -9.87 -7.41 0.09
N TYR A 158 -8.70 -6.93 -0.27
CA TYR A 158 -8.52 -6.06 -1.42
C TYR A 158 -8.41 -6.84 -2.74
N SER A 159 -8.72 -6.15 -3.87
CA SER A 159 -8.52 -6.72 -5.20
C SER A 159 -7.03 -6.80 -5.55
N PHE A 160 -6.64 -7.93 -6.14
CA PHE A 160 -5.28 -8.15 -6.62
C PHE A 160 -5.30 -9.06 -7.84
N ASP A 161 -4.58 -8.67 -8.87
CA ASP A 161 -4.40 -9.50 -10.05
C ASP A 161 -3.30 -10.55 -9.79
N ALA A 162 -3.74 -11.79 -9.59
CA ALA A 162 -2.84 -12.93 -9.42
C ALA A 162 -2.48 -13.61 -10.76
N SER A 163 -2.95 -13.07 -11.89
CA SER A 163 -2.65 -13.62 -13.22
C SER A 163 -1.15 -13.59 -13.50
N PRO A 164 -0.57 -14.65 -14.11
CA PRO A 164 0.79 -14.59 -14.63
C PRO A 164 0.97 -13.54 -15.72
N ASP A 165 -0.12 -13.17 -16.40
CA ASP A 165 -0.18 -12.14 -17.43
C ASP A 165 -0.74 -10.85 -16.83
N HIS A 166 0.09 -10.14 -16.08
CA HIS A 166 -0.27 -8.85 -15.48
C HIS A 166 -0.70 -7.78 -16.50
N LEU A 167 -0.55 -8.03 -17.80
CA LEU A 167 -1.00 -7.14 -18.86
C LEU A 167 -2.50 -7.29 -19.14
N LYS A 168 -3.09 -8.43 -18.78
CA LYS A 168 -4.51 -8.76 -19.08
C LYS A 168 -5.46 -8.66 -17.89
N GLY A 169 -4.93 -8.45 -16.68
CA GLY A 169 -5.74 -8.37 -15.48
C GLY A 169 -6.75 -7.23 -15.55
N ASP A 170 -8.02 -7.58 -15.48
CA ASP A 170 -9.12 -6.63 -15.42
C ASP A 170 -9.58 -6.48 -13.97
N ILE A 171 -8.72 -5.86 -13.16
CA ILE A 171 -9.03 -5.57 -11.76
C ILE A 171 -9.67 -4.18 -11.60
N ASP A 172 -10.43 -4.01 -10.55
CA ASP A 172 -10.85 -2.71 -10.07
C ASP A 172 -9.76 -2.10 -9.18
N TYR A 173 -9.00 -1.16 -9.73
CA TYR A 173 -7.92 -0.48 -8.99
C TYR A 173 -8.45 0.39 -7.84
N ALA A 174 -9.72 0.78 -7.84
CA ALA A 174 -10.35 1.45 -6.70
C ALA A 174 -10.46 0.53 -5.46
N GLY A 175 -10.46 -0.79 -5.66
CA GLY A 175 -10.49 -1.80 -4.60
C GLY A 175 -9.12 -2.39 -4.25
N GLU A 176 -8.02 -1.86 -4.77
CA GLU A 176 -6.67 -2.34 -4.43
C GLU A 176 -6.23 -1.94 -3.02
N LYS A 177 -5.17 -2.56 -2.54
CA LYS A 177 -4.63 -2.39 -1.18
C LYS A 177 -4.41 -0.93 -0.78
N THR A 178 -3.79 -0.13 -1.64
CA THR A 178 -3.50 1.28 -1.39
C THR A 178 -4.77 2.10 -1.25
N MET A 179 -5.75 1.90 -2.14
CA MET A 179 -7.03 2.59 -2.07
C MET A 179 -7.86 2.16 -0.86
N CYS A 180 -7.84 0.87 -0.49
CA CYS A 180 -8.49 0.40 0.73
C CYS A 180 -7.91 1.05 2.00
N ALA A 181 -6.57 1.16 2.10
CA ALA A 181 -5.92 1.85 3.21
C ALA A 181 -6.28 3.34 3.25
N LEU A 182 -6.27 3.99 2.09
CA LEU A 182 -6.63 5.40 1.96
C LEU A 182 -8.09 5.64 2.32
N LEU A 183 -9.01 4.75 1.93
CA LEU A 183 -10.41 4.81 2.31
C LEU A 183 -10.61 4.72 3.83
N VAL A 184 -9.83 3.90 4.54
CA VAL A 184 -9.85 3.86 6.02
C VAL A 184 -9.50 5.23 6.59
N ALA A 185 -8.50 5.91 6.04
CA ALA A 185 -8.10 7.25 6.47
C ALA A 185 -9.18 8.31 6.16
N VAL A 186 -9.68 8.31 4.92
CA VAL A 186 -10.70 9.26 4.44
C VAL A 186 -11.99 9.13 5.26
N GLU A 187 -12.47 7.90 5.48
CA GLU A 187 -13.66 7.64 6.25
C GLU A 187 -13.49 7.99 7.74
N THR A 188 -12.30 7.76 8.28
CA THR A 188 -11.98 8.15 9.66
C THR A 188 -12.08 9.67 9.83
N LEU A 189 -11.51 10.45 8.91
CA LEU A 189 -11.60 11.91 8.95
C LEU A 189 -13.05 12.37 8.72
N GLN A 190 -13.71 11.87 7.67
CA GLN A 190 -15.06 12.27 7.30
C GLN A 190 -16.06 12.08 8.46
N GLN A 191 -15.98 10.94 9.14
CA GLN A 191 -16.93 10.59 10.18
C GLN A 191 -16.60 11.17 11.56
N THR A 192 -15.38 11.71 11.75
CA THR A 192 -14.97 12.34 13.03
C THR A 192 -15.01 13.86 13.00
N ALA A 193 -14.61 14.47 11.89
CA ALA A 193 -14.46 15.92 11.77
C ALA A 193 -15.06 16.52 10.49
N GLY A 194 -15.40 15.68 9.51
CA GLY A 194 -15.75 16.08 8.15
C GLY A 194 -14.51 16.30 7.29
N TYR A 195 -14.64 16.01 5.99
CA TYR A 195 -13.60 16.24 5.00
C TYR A 195 -14.17 17.07 3.85
N GLU A 196 -13.66 18.28 3.65
CA GLU A 196 -14.20 19.25 2.68
C GLU A 196 -14.23 18.71 1.26
N ASN A 197 -13.20 17.94 0.85
CA ASN A 197 -13.08 17.40 -0.49
C ASN A 197 -13.57 15.95 -0.62
N TYR A 198 -14.44 15.50 0.29
CA TYR A 198 -14.91 14.11 0.33
C TYR A 198 -15.56 13.65 -0.99
N ASP A 199 -16.48 14.43 -1.55
CA ASP A 199 -17.17 14.08 -2.80
C ASP A 199 -16.18 14.02 -3.97
N LYS A 200 -15.25 14.98 -4.07
CA LYS A 200 -14.20 15.01 -5.10
C LYS A 200 -13.25 13.81 -4.97
N PHE A 201 -12.96 13.36 -3.75
CA PHE A 201 -12.18 12.14 -3.53
C PHE A 201 -12.90 10.92 -4.11
N TYR A 202 -14.21 10.79 -3.88
CA TYR A 202 -15.00 9.68 -4.44
C TYR A 202 -15.17 9.76 -5.95
N GLU A 203 -15.25 10.96 -6.54
CA GLU A 203 -15.18 11.14 -7.99
C GLU A 203 -13.84 10.62 -8.55
N GLY A 204 -12.71 11.02 -7.94
CA GLY A 204 -11.37 10.52 -8.30
C GLY A 204 -11.24 9.01 -8.16
N LEU A 205 -11.80 8.43 -7.08
CA LEU A 205 -11.84 6.99 -6.86
C LEU A 205 -12.60 6.26 -7.99
N GLY A 206 -13.69 6.84 -8.49
CA GLY A 206 -14.42 6.31 -9.65
C GLY A 206 -13.65 6.38 -10.97
N MET A 207 -12.68 7.30 -11.08
CA MET A 207 -11.89 7.51 -12.30
C MET A 207 -10.62 6.69 -12.36
N ILE A 208 -10.01 6.35 -11.21
CA ILE A 208 -8.64 5.82 -11.12
C ILE A 208 -8.44 4.54 -11.93
N THR A 209 -9.41 3.63 -11.95
CA THR A 209 -9.33 2.38 -12.71
C THR A 209 -9.17 2.64 -14.21
N GLY A 210 -9.93 3.58 -14.77
CA GLY A 210 -9.81 3.97 -16.17
C GLY A 210 -8.47 4.63 -16.49
N ILE A 211 -8.00 5.51 -15.62
CA ILE A 211 -6.72 6.20 -15.76
C ILE A 211 -5.57 5.19 -15.79
N ILE A 212 -5.50 4.28 -14.82
CA ILE A 212 -4.45 3.26 -14.74
C ILE A 212 -4.45 2.35 -15.97
N ARG A 213 -5.63 1.87 -16.42
CA ARG A 213 -5.72 1.04 -17.63
C ARG A 213 -5.18 1.75 -18.87
N ASN A 214 -5.44 3.04 -19.03
CA ASN A 214 -4.93 3.84 -20.14
C ASN A 214 -3.41 4.08 -20.00
N ALA A 215 -2.95 4.44 -18.81
CA ALA A 215 -1.53 4.65 -18.52
C ALA A 215 -0.69 3.40 -18.81
N ARG A 216 -1.15 2.22 -18.40
CA ARG A 216 -0.49 0.93 -18.69
C ARG A 216 -0.30 0.69 -20.19
N LYS A 217 -1.32 0.98 -20.99
CA LYS A 217 -1.23 0.88 -22.47
C LYS A 217 -0.26 1.92 -23.04
N HIS A 218 -0.28 3.13 -22.48
CA HIS A 218 0.56 4.23 -22.95
C HIS A 218 2.05 3.96 -22.77
N VAL A 219 2.44 3.31 -21.68
CA VAL A 219 3.86 3.09 -21.37
C VAL A 219 4.46 1.85 -22.04
N GLN A 220 3.69 0.99 -22.70
CA GLN A 220 4.16 -0.31 -23.19
C GLN A 220 5.44 -0.21 -24.04
N ALA A 221 5.44 0.62 -25.08
CA ALA A 221 6.61 0.78 -25.95
C ALA A 221 7.84 1.36 -25.23
N ARG A 222 7.60 2.25 -24.25
CA ARG A 222 8.68 2.81 -23.41
C ARG A 222 9.24 1.76 -22.47
N ALA A 223 8.42 0.90 -21.91
CA ALA A 223 8.87 -0.20 -21.04
C ALA A 223 9.75 -1.20 -21.80
N GLU A 224 9.38 -1.53 -23.04
CA GLU A 224 10.21 -2.37 -23.93
C GLU A 224 11.58 -1.72 -24.20
N GLN A 225 11.61 -0.42 -24.49
CA GLN A 225 12.85 0.34 -24.68
C GLN A 225 13.67 0.44 -23.39
N PHE A 226 13.02 0.68 -22.26
CA PHE A 226 13.65 0.67 -20.94
C PHE A 226 14.33 -0.66 -20.68
N ALA A 227 13.63 -1.76 -20.85
CA ALA A 227 14.16 -3.09 -20.64
C ALA A 227 15.41 -3.37 -21.51
N GLU A 228 15.35 -3.01 -22.79
CA GLU A 228 16.50 -3.17 -23.71
C GLU A 228 17.70 -2.31 -23.28
N THR A 229 17.43 -1.10 -22.77
CA THR A 229 18.47 -0.14 -22.37
C THR A 229 19.16 -0.53 -21.06
N TYR A 230 18.38 -1.13 -20.11
CA TYR A 230 18.84 -1.35 -18.73
C TYR A 230 19.02 -2.83 -18.34
N LYS A 231 18.83 -3.78 -19.25
CA LYS A 231 18.96 -5.23 -18.98
C LYS A 231 20.30 -5.67 -18.41
N ASP A 232 21.40 -4.99 -18.78
CA ASP A 232 22.76 -5.32 -18.37
C ASP A 232 23.23 -4.49 -17.15
N ASP A 233 22.39 -3.61 -16.63
CA ASP A 233 22.72 -2.82 -15.47
C ASP A 233 22.69 -3.65 -14.18
N THR A 234 23.51 -3.22 -13.21
CA THR A 234 23.58 -3.80 -11.86
C THR A 234 23.00 -2.88 -10.81
N VAL A 235 22.68 -1.63 -11.18
CA VAL A 235 22.09 -0.63 -10.27
C VAL A 235 21.05 0.20 -11.01
N ILE A 236 19.92 0.48 -10.37
CA ILE A 236 18.93 1.47 -10.82
C ILE A 236 18.37 2.18 -9.57
N TYR A 237 18.48 3.50 -9.53
CA TYR A 237 17.89 4.31 -8.45
C TYR A 237 16.46 4.71 -8.79
N THR A 238 15.55 4.60 -7.81
CA THR A 238 14.17 5.11 -7.94
C THR A 238 14.03 6.44 -7.22
N MET A 239 13.19 7.33 -7.73
CA MET A 239 12.99 8.66 -7.15
C MET A 239 11.50 9.04 -7.15
N GLY A 240 11.08 9.79 -6.13
CA GLY A 240 9.72 10.31 -6.02
C GLY A 240 9.51 11.13 -4.75
N SER A 241 8.30 11.63 -4.56
CA SER A 241 7.93 12.43 -3.39
C SER A 241 6.47 12.24 -2.95
N GLY A 242 6.10 12.86 -1.84
CA GLY A 242 4.74 12.92 -1.34
C GLY A 242 4.07 11.56 -1.19
N ALA A 243 2.78 11.50 -1.46
CA ALA A 243 2.01 10.26 -1.41
C ALA A 243 2.50 9.20 -2.40
N GLY A 244 3.11 9.62 -3.52
CA GLY A 244 3.69 8.73 -4.54
C GLY A 244 4.97 8.02 -4.10
N TYR A 245 5.70 8.55 -3.12
CA TYR A 245 7.02 8.02 -2.71
C TYR A 245 7.01 6.53 -2.34
N GLY A 246 5.90 6.07 -1.74
CA GLY A 246 5.75 4.65 -1.40
C GLY A 246 5.89 3.71 -2.61
N ALA A 247 5.50 4.13 -3.81
CA ALA A 247 5.66 3.34 -5.03
C ALA A 247 7.14 3.26 -5.45
N ALA A 248 7.90 4.37 -5.40
CA ALA A 248 9.35 4.36 -5.65
C ALA A 248 10.11 3.48 -4.63
N TYR A 249 9.69 3.51 -3.37
CA TYR A 249 10.22 2.65 -2.32
C TYR A 249 9.97 1.17 -2.62
N MET A 250 8.74 0.81 -2.99
CA MET A 250 8.39 -0.58 -3.33
C MET A 250 9.15 -1.07 -4.55
N GLU A 251 9.25 -0.23 -5.58
CA GLU A 251 10.00 -0.55 -6.81
C GLU A 251 11.46 -0.86 -6.52
N SER A 252 12.11 -0.03 -5.68
CA SER A 252 13.49 -0.25 -5.26
C SER A 252 13.67 -1.56 -4.50
N ILE A 253 13.01 -1.73 -3.35
CA ILE A 253 13.33 -2.84 -2.46
C ILE A 253 12.67 -4.16 -2.85
N CYS A 254 11.42 -4.13 -3.34
CA CYS A 254 10.69 -5.36 -3.65
C CYS A 254 10.95 -5.85 -5.08
N ILE A 255 11.13 -4.94 -6.03
CA ILE A 255 11.31 -5.34 -7.42
C ILE A 255 12.79 -5.40 -7.78
N PHE A 256 13.50 -4.28 -7.72
CA PHE A 256 14.89 -4.26 -8.15
C PHE A 256 15.77 -5.12 -7.24
N MET A 257 15.75 -4.92 -5.91
CA MET A 257 16.59 -5.71 -5.02
C MET A 257 16.10 -7.15 -4.85
N GLU A 258 14.82 -7.36 -4.48
CA GLU A 258 14.30 -8.69 -4.15
C GLU A 258 14.14 -9.59 -5.36
N MET A 259 13.50 -9.07 -6.43
CA MET A 259 13.08 -9.89 -7.56
C MET A 259 14.08 -9.88 -8.70
N GLN A 260 14.81 -8.78 -8.95
CA GLN A 260 15.75 -8.64 -10.07
C GLN A 260 17.22 -8.67 -9.66
N TRP A 261 17.51 -8.67 -8.36
CA TRP A 261 18.86 -8.68 -7.77
C TRP A 261 19.75 -7.54 -8.26
N LEU A 262 19.12 -6.40 -8.50
CA LEU A 262 19.79 -5.13 -8.81
C LEU A 262 20.04 -4.37 -7.50
N ASP A 263 21.17 -3.72 -7.40
CA ASP A 263 21.37 -2.72 -6.36
C ASP A 263 20.42 -1.55 -6.61
N SER A 264 19.77 -1.06 -5.55
CA SER A 264 18.82 0.03 -5.67
C SER A 264 18.71 0.82 -4.36
N SER A 265 18.28 2.04 -4.47
CA SER A 265 17.82 2.87 -3.36
C SER A 265 16.70 3.77 -3.84
N SER A 266 15.66 3.92 -3.02
CA SER A 266 14.65 4.94 -3.27
C SER A 266 15.11 6.28 -2.69
N ILE A 267 15.18 7.31 -3.53
CA ILE A 267 15.61 8.65 -3.15
C ILE A 267 14.38 9.56 -3.12
N HIS A 268 14.09 10.14 -1.94
CA HIS A 268 13.07 11.17 -1.85
C HIS A 268 13.56 12.44 -2.55
N THR A 269 12.83 12.96 -3.52
CA THR A 269 13.29 14.09 -4.34
C THR A 269 13.54 15.37 -3.54
N GLY A 270 12.82 15.55 -2.42
CA GLY A 270 13.10 16.62 -1.46
C GLY A 270 14.44 16.49 -0.74
N GLU A 271 14.97 15.27 -0.57
CA GLU A 271 16.26 14.98 0.04
C GLU A 271 17.39 14.84 -1.00
N TYR A 272 17.05 14.82 -2.29
CA TYR A 272 18.03 14.56 -3.35
C TYR A 272 19.24 15.48 -3.28
N PHE A 273 19.05 16.78 -3.04
CA PHE A 273 20.10 17.79 -2.97
C PHE A 273 20.86 17.82 -1.63
N HIS A 274 20.58 16.89 -0.73
CA HIS A 274 21.20 16.79 0.60
C HIS A 274 22.11 15.55 0.73
N GLY A 275 22.78 15.19 -0.37
CA GLY A 275 23.74 14.09 -0.46
C GLY A 275 23.58 13.26 -1.71
N PRO A 276 22.42 12.68 -2.00
CA PRO A 276 22.25 11.75 -3.12
C PRO A 276 22.61 12.30 -4.51
N PHE A 277 22.50 13.61 -4.73
CA PHE A 277 22.84 14.22 -6.03
C PHE A 277 24.33 14.08 -6.40
N GLU A 278 25.22 13.87 -5.42
CA GLU A 278 26.65 13.65 -5.65
C GLU A 278 26.98 12.36 -6.42
N ILE A 279 26.05 11.37 -6.41
CA ILE A 279 26.23 10.15 -7.20
C ILE A 279 25.80 10.32 -8.67
N THR A 280 25.25 11.49 -9.04
CA THR A 280 24.72 11.70 -10.40
C THR A 280 25.84 11.86 -11.41
N ASP A 281 25.84 11.00 -12.40
CA ASP A 281 26.74 11.07 -13.55
C ASP A 281 26.06 10.60 -14.85
N ALA A 282 26.76 10.67 -15.96
CA ALA A 282 26.20 10.29 -17.26
C ALA A 282 25.84 8.82 -17.40
N ASN A 283 26.34 7.93 -16.54
CA ASN A 283 26.22 6.49 -16.67
C ASN A 283 25.21 5.87 -15.69
N ARG A 284 24.93 6.53 -14.58
CA ARG A 284 24.02 6.00 -13.56
C ARG A 284 22.57 6.10 -13.99
N PRO A 285 21.83 4.99 -13.92
CA PRO A 285 20.40 4.97 -14.24
C PRO A 285 19.54 5.48 -13.09
N PHE A 286 18.62 6.36 -13.44
CA PHE A 286 17.58 6.88 -12.53
C PHE A 286 16.21 6.64 -13.14
N MET A 287 15.28 6.16 -12.34
CA MET A 287 13.85 6.06 -12.65
C MET A 287 13.10 7.00 -11.73
N ILE A 288 12.61 8.12 -12.28
CA ILE A 288 11.98 9.20 -11.51
C ILE A 288 10.48 9.28 -11.78
N GLN A 289 9.70 9.34 -10.70
CA GLN A 289 8.29 9.67 -10.71
C GLN A 289 8.12 11.18 -10.59
N ILE A 290 7.29 11.78 -11.44
CA ILE A 290 6.85 13.17 -11.33
C ILE A 290 5.39 13.15 -10.89
N SER A 291 5.16 13.44 -9.63
CA SER A 291 3.83 13.44 -9.03
C SER A 291 2.94 14.54 -9.60
N GLU A 292 1.65 14.33 -9.59
CA GLU A 292 0.69 15.40 -9.79
C GLU A 292 0.22 15.91 -8.43
N GLY A 293 0.15 17.23 -8.25
CA GLY A 293 -0.25 17.87 -7.02
C GLY A 293 0.90 18.60 -6.29
N SER A 294 0.79 18.68 -4.97
CA SER A 294 1.57 19.62 -4.14
C SER A 294 3.08 19.38 -4.11
N THR A 295 3.55 18.16 -4.36
CA THR A 295 4.99 17.83 -4.32
C THR A 295 5.66 17.81 -5.70
N ARG A 296 4.91 18.12 -6.77
CA ARG A 296 5.42 18.12 -8.14
C ARG A 296 6.68 18.96 -8.32
N GLU A 297 6.74 20.15 -7.71
CA GLU A 297 7.90 21.04 -7.81
C GLU A 297 9.21 20.41 -7.30
N LEU A 298 9.13 19.51 -6.30
CA LEU A 298 10.29 18.77 -5.80
C LEU A 298 10.83 17.82 -6.85
N ASP A 299 9.92 17.10 -7.50
CA ASP A 299 10.24 16.12 -8.54
C ASP A 299 10.79 16.80 -9.79
N GLU A 300 10.16 17.89 -10.26
CA GLU A 300 10.62 18.67 -11.40
C GLU A 300 12.00 19.31 -11.16
N ARG A 301 12.26 19.79 -9.93
CA ARG A 301 13.59 20.32 -9.56
C ARG A 301 14.66 19.22 -9.67
N ALA A 302 14.38 18.03 -9.19
CA ALA A 302 15.30 16.90 -9.30
C ALA A 302 15.50 16.48 -10.77
N LEU A 303 14.41 16.37 -11.55
CA LEU A 303 14.46 16.04 -12.97
C LEU A 303 15.28 17.06 -13.77
N LYS A 304 15.13 18.36 -13.49
CA LYS A 304 15.93 19.42 -14.16
C LYS A 304 17.43 19.22 -13.91
N PHE A 305 17.83 18.83 -12.72
CA PHE A 305 19.23 18.55 -12.41
C PHE A 305 19.69 17.27 -13.13
N LEU A 306 18.90 16.21 -13.10
CA LEU A 306 19.20 14.98 -13.82
C LEU A 306 19.39 15.21 -15.32
N HIS A 307 18.55 16.01 -15.97
CA HIS A 307 18.71 16.36 -17.38
C HIS A 307 20.02 17.09 -17.72
N THR A 308 20.61 17.76 -16.72
CA THR A 308 21.88 18.46 -16.92
C THR A 308 23.08 17.51 -16.82
N TYR A 309 23.05 16.55 -15.91
CA TYR A 309 24.23 15.76 -15.53
C TYR A 309 24.10 14.27 -15.78
N ALA A 310 22.89 13.72 -15.85
CA ALA A 310 22.64 12.32 -16.19
C ALA A 310 22.22 12.16 -17.65
N LYS A 311 22.43 10.94 -18.22
CA LYS A 311 21.99 10.60 -19.59
C LYS A 311 21.04 9.38 -19.57
N ARG A 312 20.93 8.72 -18.45
CA ARG A 312 20.18 7.46 -18.29
C ARG A 312 19.04 7.69 -17.30
N ILE A 313 17.97 8.26 -17.81
CA ILE A 313 16.82 8.69 -17.00
C ILE A 313 15.56 8.09 -17.61
N GLU A 314 14.80 7.35 -16.82
CA GLU A 314 13.42 6.99 -17.11
C GLU A 314 12.49 7.88 -16.30
N VAL A 315 11.56 8.54 -16.97
CA VAL A 315 10.64 9.50 -16.35
C VAL A 315 9.20 8.98 -16.44
N LEU A 316 8.53 8.86 -15.32
CA LEU A 316 7.10 8.56 -15.21
C LEU A 316 6.38 9.82 -14.72
N ASP A 317 5.74 10.57 -15.61
CA ASP A 317 5.00 11.78 -15.26
C ASP A 317 3.51 11.47 -15.10
N ALA A 318 2.99 11.65 -13.88
CA ALA A 318 1.58 11.41 -13.55
C ALA A 318 0.63 12.25 -14.42
N LYS A 319 1.04 13.47 -14.80
CA LYS A 319 0.29 14.35 -15.68
C LYS A 319 0.18 13.77 -17.09
N GLU A 320 1.29 13.33 -17.67
CA GLU A 320 1.33 12.64 -18.96
C GLU A 320 0.48 11.36 -18.95
N LEU A 321 0.47 10.66 -17.82
CA LEU A 321 -0.28 9.42 -17.61
C LEU A 321 -1.77 9.65 -17.29
N GLY A 322 -2.24 10.90 -17.32
CA GLY A 322 -3.66 11.26 -17.25
C GLY A 322 -4.20 11.55 -15.85
N LEU A 323 -3.36 11.61 -14.83
CA LEU A 323 -3.81 11.80 -13.44
C LEU A 323 -4.42 13.18 -13.20
N SER A 324 -4.02 14.21 -13.97
CA SER A 324 -4.58 15.58 -13.91
C SER A 324 -6.08 15.68 -14.21
N THR A 325 -6.73 14.59 -14.63
CA THR A 325 -8.19 14.54 -14.79
C THR A 325 -8.91 14.44 -13.45
N ILE A 326 -8.21 14.04 -12.37
CA ILE A 326 -8.71 14.06 -11.00
C ILE A 326 -8.59 15.49 -10.45
N ASP A 327 -9.57 15.94 -9.64
CA ASP A 327 -9.58 17.27 -9.06
C ASP A 327 -8.29 17.56 -8.29
N ALA A 328 -7.71 18.75 -8.52
CA ALA A 328 -6.43 19.15 -7.95
C ALA A 328 -6.37 19.14 -6.41
N SER A 329 -7.52 19.25 -5.73
CA SER A 329 -7.58 19.20 -4.26
C SER A 329 -7.36 17.81 -3.66
N VAL A 330 -7.46 16.75 -4.49
CA VAL A 330 -7.34 15.35 -4.02
C VAL A 330 -6.36 14.51 -4.84
N VAL A 331 -5.87 15.02 -5.96
CA VAL A 331 -5.00 14.29 -6.90
C VAL A 331 -3.74 13.72 -6.27
N ASP A 332 -3.16 14.41 -5.29
CA ASP A 332 -1.98 13.98 -4.54
C ASP A 332 -2.08 12.51 -4.09
N TYR A 333 -3.24 12.10 -3.60
CA TYR A 333 -3.45 10.80 -2.96
C TYR A 333 -3.55 9.63 -3.94
N PHE A 334 -3.67 9.91 -5.24
CA PHE A 334 -3.79 8.90 -6.29
C PHE A 334 -2.48 8.57 -7.01
N ASN A 335 -1.41 9.38 -6.79
CA ASN A 335 -0.10 9.16 -7.42
C ASN A 335 0.46 7.76 -7.19
N HIS A 336 0.42 7.29 -5.94
CA HIS A 336 0.93 5.96 -5.60
C HIS A 336 0.22 4.86 -6.38
N SER A 337 -1.11 4.88 -6.42
CA SER A 337 -1.90 3.88 -7.14
C SER A 337 -1.55 3.86 -8.63
N LEU A 338 -1.41 5.04 -9.26
CA LEU A 338 -0.98 5.14 -10.63
C LEU A 338 0.40 4.50 -10.85
N PHE A 339 1.43 4.95 -10.14
CA PHE A 339 2.80 4.48 -10.37
C PHE A 339 2.97 3.00 -10.02
N ASN A 340 2.44 2.55 -8.88
CA ASN A 340 2.52 1.16 -8.45
C ASN A 340 1.88 0.18 -9.45
N ASN A 341 0.90 0.64 -10.21
CA ASN A 341 0.23 -0.18 -11.22
C ASN A 341 0.76 0.04 -12.65
N VAL A 342 1.61 1.02 -12.89
CA VAL A 342 2.34 1.22 -14.14
C VAL A 342 3.68 0.47 -14.14
N TYR A 343 4.41 0.48 -13.04
CA TYR A 343 5.68 -0.24 -12.88
C TYR A 343 5.67 -1.71 -13.32
N PRO A 344 4.62 -2.51 -13.05
CA PRO A 344 4.59 -3.90 -13.50
C PRO A 344 4.82 -4.10 -15.00
N ILE A 345 4.48 -3.10 -15.85
CA ILE A 345 4.77 -3.17 -17.30
C ILE A 345 6.27 -3.14 -17.53
N TYR A 346 6.99 -2.21 -16.89
CA TYR A 346 8.45 -2.10 -16.94
C TYR A 346 9.14 -3.33 -16.38
N ASN A 347 8.62 -3.83 -15.27
CA ASN A 347 9.19 -4.95 -14.53
C ASN A 347 9.15 -6.26 -15.31
N HIS A 348 8.04 -6.51 -16.03
CA HIS A 348 7.89 -7.68 -16.87
C HIS A 348 8.85 -7.64 -18.06
N GLU A 349 8.89 -6.50 -18.77
CA GLU A 349 9.79 -6.32 -19.90
C GLU A 349 11.27 -6.48 -19.47
N LEU A 350 11.65 -5.87 -18.33
CA LEU A 350 13.01 -5.99 -17.80
C LEU A 350 13.34 -7.43 -17.42
N ALA A 351 12.42 -8.12 -16.71
CA ALA A 351 12.61 -9.50 -16.29
C ALA A 351 12.76 -10.46 -17.49
N GLU A 352 12.01 -10.24 -18.56
CA GLU A 352 12.11 -10.99 -19.81
C GLU A 352 13.44 -10.75 -20.49
N LYS A 353 13.86 -9.49 -20.65
CA LYS A 353 15.15 -9.13 -21.29
C LYS A 353 16.37 -9.58 -20.50
N LYS A 354 16.28 -9.61 -19.18
CA LYS A 354 17.33 -10.13 -18.28
C LYS A 354 17.34 -11.66 -18.19
N GLU A 355 16.36 -12.35 -18.77
CA GLU A 355 16.11 -13.78 -18.54
C GLU A 355 16.05 -14.15 -17.03
N HIS A 356 15.53 -13.20 -16.23
CA HIS A 356 15.47 -13.29 -14.77
C HIS A 356 14.04 -13.11 -14.27
N PRO A 357 13.24 -14.20 -14.19
CA PRO A 357 11.83 -14.13 -13.83
C PRO A 357 11.57 -13.45 -12.47
N LEU A 358 10.52 -12.62 -12.39
CA LEU A 358 10.11 -11.92 -11.16
C LEU A 358 9.80 -12.87 -9.98
N SER A 359 9.60 -14.15 -10.22
CA SER A 359 9.42 -15.18 -9.18
C SER A 359 10.73 -15.67 -8.58
N THR A 360 11.88 -15.28 -9.11
CA THR A 360 13.20 -15.74 -8.66
C THR A 360 13.47 -15.23 -7.24
N ARG A 361 13.90 -16.13 -6.35
CA ARG A 361 14.29 -15.80 -4.98
C ARG A 361 15.58 -16.54 -4.64
N ARG A 362 16.46 -15.88 -3.87
CA ARG A 362 17.68 -16.48 -3.35
C ARG A 362 17.46 -17.06 -1.96
N TYR A 363 16.88 -16.28 -1.08
CA TYR A 363 16.69 -16.60 0.34
C TYR A 363 15.23 -16.61 0.77
N MET A 364 14.44 -15.60 0.34
CA MET A 364 13.07 -15.40 0.76
C MET A 364 12.23 -16.67 0.52
N TRP A 365 11.59 -17.17 1.57
CA TRP A 365 10.81 -18.42 1.63
C TRP A 365 11.60 -19.71 1.35
N LYS A 366 12.95 -19.66 1.31
CA LYS A 366 13.81 -20.82 1.08
C LYS A 366 14.69 -21.16 2.28
N VAL A 367 14.95 -20.20 3.13
CA VAL A 367 15.73 -20.35 4.36
C VAL A 367 14.96 -19.74 5.53
N GLU A 368 15.28 -20.13 6.75
CA GLU A 368 14.79 -19.51 7.98
C GLU A 368 15.55 -18.19 8.22
N TYR A 369 14.82 -17.11 8.59
CA TYR A 369 15.37 -15.79 8.90
C TYR A 369 14.53 -15.04 9.92
#